data_997279ef0b2aaec09f32abfaf31124ff
#
_entry.id   997279ef0b2aaec09f32abfaf31124ff
#
_cell.length_a   1.000
_cell.length_b   1.000
_cell.length_c   1.000
_cell.angle_alpha   90.00
_cell.angle_beta   90.00
_cell.angle_gamma   90.00
#
_symmetry.space_group_name_H-M   'P 1'
#
loop_
_entity.id
_entity.type
_entity.pdbx_description
1 polymer ?
#
loop_
_entity_poly.entity_id
_entity_poly.type
_entity_poly.pdbx_seq_one_letter_code
_entity_poly.pdbx_strand_id
1 'polypeptide(L)'
;MRRFDFLSDNIGYMRRIVCKKGGGFLYLHEQSIMSIVGARPAARAVLRGDEKHPGLRGYADFFPYRCGTVVIAELWGLPQDPGPCASNIFAMHIHATGDCTGDMDMSFSSAGGHYNPKNCPHPAHAGDMPPLFSNRGYAWQGFYTDRFTPWEVMGRSVIIHAKRDDFTTQPSGDAGDRIGCGVILGLR
;
A
#
# COMPACT_ATOMS: atom_id res chain seq x y z
N MET A 1 18.44 -9.59 3.71
CA MET A 1 18.79 -9.61 2.28
C MET A 1 18.20 -10.88 1.69
N ARG A 2 17.07 -10.77 0.97
CA ARG A 2 16.43 -11.94 0.33
C ARG A 2 17.18 -12.17 -1.00
N ARG A 3 17.99 -13.23 -1.08
CA ARG A 3 18.65 -13.62 -2.31
C ARG A 3 17.64 -14.31 -3.22
N PHE A 4 17.54 -13.84 -4.45
CA PHE A 4 16.89 -14.54 -5.54
C PHE A 4 17.94 -15.46 -6.17
N ASP A 5 17.93 -16.73 -5.84
CA ASP A 5 18.77 -17.72 -6.53
C ASP A 5 17.97 -18.26 -7.72
N PHE A 6 18.41 -17.92 -8.93
CA PHE A 6 17.89 -18.50 -10.16
C PHE A 6 18.64 -19.81 -10.42
N LEU A 7 17.97 -20.93 -10.21
CA LEU A 7 18.46 -22.21 -10.71
C LEU A 7 17.94 -22.41 -12.13
N SER A 8 18.85 -22.40 -13.10
CA SER A 8 18.53 -22.68 -14.50
C SER A 8 18.58 -24.17 -14.74
N ASP A 9 17.43 -24.82 -14.71
CA ASP A 9 17.31 -26.17 -15.28
C ASP A 9 16.75 -26.04 -16.70
N ASN A 10 17.58 -26.43 -17.67
CA ASN A 10 17.27 -26.50 -19.10
C ASN A 10 16.32 -27.66 -19.40
N ILE A 11 15.03 -27.48 -19.15
CA ILE A 11 13.95 -28.24 -19.84
C ILE A 11 12.69 -27.36 -19.82
N GLY A 12 12.32 -26.77 -20.96
CA GLY A 12 10.99 -26.22 -21.27
C GLY A 12 10.48 -25.12 -20.34
N TYR A 13 10.82 -23.88 -20.64
CA TYR A 13 10.14 -22.60 -20.28
C TYR A 13 9.13 -22.62 -19.12
N MET A 14 9.52 -22.97 -17.91
CA MET A 14 8.78 -22.64 -16.70
C MET A 14 9.75 -22.12 -15.65
N ARG A 15 9.90 -20.81 -15.55
CA ARG A 15 10.66 -20.19 -14.44
C ARG A 15 9.90 -20.43 -13.15
N ARG A 16 10.47 -21.20 -12.25
CA ARG A 16 9.93 -21.42 -10.90
C ARG A 16 10.41 -20.29 -9.98
N ILE A 17 9.48 -19.61 -9.33
CA ILE A 17 9.79 -18.60 -8.32
C ILE A 17 9.84 -19.31 -6.97
N VAL A 18 10.96 -19.19 -6.27
CA VAL A 18 11.16 -19.80 -4.95
C VAL A 18 11.03 -18.72 -3.88
N CYS A 19 10.00 -18.84 -3.05
CA CYS A 19 9.86 -18.02 -1.85
C CYS A 19 10.45 -18.76 -0.66
N LYS A 20 11.41 -18.15 0.04
CA LYS A 20 11.96 -18.69 1.26
C LYS A 20 11.17 -18.17 2.45
N LYS A 21 10.36 -19.03 3.09
CA LYS A 21 9.61 -18.70 4.29
C LYS A 21 9.83 -19.83 5.32
N GLY A 22 10.42 -19.50 6.48
CA GLY A 22 10.48 -20.42 7.61
C GLY A 22 11.14 -21.78 7.36
N GLY A 23 12.22 -21.86 6.57
CA GLY A 23 12.98 -23.09 6.34
C GLY A 23 12.46 -23.98 5.20
N GLY A 24 11.36 -23.64 4.56
CA GLY A 24 10.80 -24.37 3.40
C GLY A 24 10.91 -23.55 2.09
N PHE A 25 10.96 -24.27 0.96
CA PHE A 25 10.89 -23.67 -0.37
C PHE A 25 9.50 -23.85 -0.94
N LEU A 26 8.82 -22.77 -1.30
CA LEU A 26 7.56 -22.82 -2.04
C LEU A 26 7.85 -22.54 -3.51
N TYR A 27 7.60 -23.54 -4.38
CA TYR A 27 7.73 -23.39 -5.82
C TYR A 27 6.42 -22.80 -6.37
N LEU A 28 6.47 -21.60 -6.93
CA LEU A 28 5.33 -20.96 -7.58
C LEU A 28 5.54 -20.97 -9.09
N HIS A 29 4.50 -21.33 -9.83
CA HIS A 29 4.49 -21.15 -11.28
C HIS A 29 4.51 -19.66 -11.62
N GLU A 30 5.14 -19.30 -12.76
CA GLU A 30 5.13 -17.95 -13.29
C GLU A 30 3.68 -17.60 -13.71
N GLN A 31 2.95 -16.96 -12.83
CA GLN A 31 1.61 -16.45 -13.12
C GLN A 31 1.70 -15.01 -13.57
N SER A 32 0.93 -14.65 -14.59
CA SER A 32 0.75 -13.25 -14.95
C SER A 32 -0.01 -12.52 -13.85
N ILE A 33 0.31 -11.24 -13.62
CA ILE A 33 -0.47 -10.37 -12.72
C ILE A 33 -1.94 -10.30 -13.15
N MET A 34 -2.23 -10.54 -14.43
CA MET A 34 -3.59 -10.60 -14.95
C MET A 34 -4.42 -11.74 -14.36
N SER A 35 -3.81 -12.76 -13.75
CA SER A 35 -4.53 -13.82 -13.03
C SER A 35 -5.27 -13.30 -11.79
N ILE A 36 -4.95 -12.08 -11.32
CA ILE A 36 -5.61 -11.42 -10.19
C ILE A 36 -6.93 -10.76 -10.62
N VAL A 37 -7.09 -10.46 -11.92
CA VAL A 37 -8.32 -9.85 -12.44
C VAL A 37 -9.48 -10.80 -12.21
N GLY A 38 -10.48 -10.34 -11.43
CA GLY A 38 -11.62 -11.14 -11.01
C GLY A 38 -11.37 -12.03 -9.79
N ALA A 39 -10.14 -12.10 -9.26
CA ALA A 39 -9.88 -12.79 -8.02
C ALA A 39 -10.42 -11.99 -6.82
N ARG A 40 -10.73 -12.70 -5.73
CA ARG A 40 -11.10 -12.07 -4.46
C ARG A 40 -9.83 -11.64 -3.72
N PRO A 41 -9.73 -10.38 -3.23
CA PRO A 41 -8.61 -9.98 -2.39
C PRO A 41 -8.63 -10.72 -1.03
N ALA A 42 -7.45 -10.95 -0.46
CA ALA A 42 -7.33 -11.55 0.88
C ALA A 42 -7.70 -10.54 1.98
N ALA A 43 -7.46 -9.25 1.72
CA ALA A 43 -7.81 -8.17 2.64
C ALA A 43 -8.19 -6.90 1.88
N ARG A 44 -8.96 -6.03 2.56
CA ARG A 44 -9.38 -4.72 2.05
C ARG A 44 -9.34 -3.69 3.15
N ALA A 45 -8.88 -2.49 2.83
CA ALA A 45 -9.09 -1.29 3.61
C ALA A 45 -10.19 -0.45 2.94
N VAL A 46 -11.28 -0.16 3.65
CA VAL A 46 -12.30 0.79 3.20
C VAL A 46 -11.90 2.16 3.72
N LEU A 47 -11.55 3.06 2.80
CA LEU A 47 -11.02 4.38 3.08
C LEU A 47 -12.13 5.41 3.25
N ARG A 48 -11.98 6.28 4.25
CA ARG A 48 -12.84 7.44 4.51
C ARG A 48 -11.97 8.65 4.83
N GLY A 49 -12.40 9.81 4.36
CA GLY A 49 -11.78 11.07 4.71
C GLY A 49 -12.11 11.49 6.14
N ASP A 50 -11.32 12.44 6.64
CA ASP A 50 -11.58 13.14 7.88
C ASP A 50 -12.76 14.14 7.72
N GLU A 51 -13.05 14.91 8.79
CA GLU A 51 -14.14 15.90 8.79
C GLU A 51 -13.93 17.00 7.75
N LYS A 52 -12.68 17.34 7.42
CA LYS A 52 -12.34 18.36 6.41
C LYS A 52 -12.43 17.81 4.98
N HIS A 53 -12.42 16.48 4.82
CA HIS A 53 -12.46 15.80 3.54
C HIS A 53 -13.59 14.75 3.47
N PRO A 54 -14.86 15.13 3.76
CA PRO A 54 -15.98 14.18 3.86
C PRO A 54 -16.32 13.49 2.54
N GLY A 55 -15.87 14.04 1.42
CA GLY A 55 -16.04 13.45 0.08
C GLY A 55 -15.03 12.36 -0.26
N LEU A 56 -13.91 12.28 0.48
CA LEU A 56 -12.88 11.27 0.23
C LEU A 56 -13.39 9.90 0.67
N ARG A 57 -13.39 8.97 -0.27
CA ARG A 57 -13.79 7.59 -0.06
C ARG A 57 -13.11 6.67 -1.05
N GLY A 58 -13.01 5.40 -0.72
CA GLY A 58 -12.43 4.41 -1.62
C GLY A 58 -12.08 3.14 -0.91
N TYR A 59 -11.20 2.39 -1.53
CA TYR A 59 -10.66 1.16 -0.95
C TYR A 59 -9.25 0.88 -1.46
N ALA A 60 -8.52 0.07 -0.69
CA ALA A 60 -7.29 -0.57 -1.11
C ALA A 60 -7.44 -2.08 -0.89
N ASP A 61 -7.27 -2.84 -1.97
CA ASP A 61 -7.36 -4.30 -2.01
C ASP A 61 -5.97 -4.92 -2.02
N PHE A 62 -5.81 -5.99 -1.24
CA PHE A 62 -4.55 -6.69 -1.05
C PHE A 62 -4.68 -8.13 -1.54
N PHE A 63 -4.03 -8.44 -2.65
CA PHE A 63 -4.03 -9.77 -3.26
C PHE A 63 -2.71 -10.48 -2.98
N PRO A 64 -2.71 -11.72 -2.47
CA PRO A 64 -1.50 -12.51 -2.38
C PRO A 64 -0.99 -12.81 -3.79
N TYR A 65 0.25 -12.45 -4.05
CA TYR A 65 0.88 -12.69 -5.34
C TYR A 65 2.36 -12.96 -5.16
N ARG A 66 2.84 -14.07 -5.72
CA ARG A 66 4.22 -14.52 -5.54
C ARG A 66 4.60 -14.52 -4.04
N CYS A 67 5.73 -13.88 -3.69
CA CYS A 67 6.22 -13.79 -2.30
C CYS A 67 5.78 -12.49 -1.60
N GLY A 68 4.81 -11.79 -2.14
CA GLY A 68 4.37 -10.48 -1.65
C GLY A 68 2.89 -10.22 -1.90
N THR A 69 2.59 -9.00 -2.26
CA THR A 69 1.24 -8.48 -2.40
C THR A 69 1.12 -7.67 -3.70
N VAL A 70 0.04 -7.87 -4.43
CA VAL A 70 -0.47 -6.84 -5.35
C VAL A 70 -1.47 -6.00 -4.58
N VAL A 71 -1.25 -4.70 -4.59
CA VAL A 71 -2.19 -3.71 -4.03
C VAL A 71 -2.90 -3.02 -5.18
N ILE A 72 -4.23 -2.93 -5.08
CA ILE A 72 -5.06 -2.13 -5.98
C ILE A 72 -5.81 -1.12 -5.13
N ALA A 73 -5.60 0.16 -5.40
CA ALA A 73 -6.27 1.25 -4.72
C ALA A 73 -7.16 2.02 -5.69
N GLU A 74 -8.37 2.35 -5.25
CA GLU A 74 -9.32 3.16 -6.00
C GLU A 74 -10.01 4.14 -5.06
N LEU A 75 -9.88 5.45 -5.36
CA LEU A 75 -10.33 6.53 -4.49
C LEU A 75 -11.08 7.61 -5.29
N TRP A 76 -12.04 8.20 -4.62
CA TRP A 76 -12.82 9.35 -5.09
C TRP A 76 -12.81 10.46 -4.05
N GLY A 77 -13.05 11.69 -4.50
CA GLY A 77 -13.15 12.86 -3.63
C GLY A 77 -11.82 13.33 -3.05
N LEU A 78 -10.69 12.96 -3.69
CA LEU A 78 -9.39 13.54 -3.35
C LEU A 78 -9.41 15.05 -3.60
N PRO A 79 -8.72 15.86 -2.77
CA PRO A 79 -8.60 17.30 -2.97
C PRO A 79 -8.11 17.65 -4.38
N GLN A 80 -8.53 18.81 -4.88
CA GLN A 80 -8.14 19.27 -6.19
C GLN A 80 -7.59 20.67 -6.08
N ASP A 81 -6.39 20.87 -6.56
CA ASP A 81 -5.87 22.20 -6.89
C ASP A 81 -6.38 22.55 -8.30
N PRO A 82 -7.13 23.65 -8.47
CA PRO A 82 -7.69 24.05 -9.76
C PRO A 82 -6.67 24.66 -10.71
N GLY A 83 -5.42 24.86 -10.30
CA GLY A 83 -4.38 25.45 -11.12
C GLY A 83 -4.06 24.62 -12.37
N PRO A 84 -3.71 25.25 -13.50
CA PRO A 84 -3.42 24.57 -14.77
C PRO A 84 -2.19 23.66 -14.70
N CYS A 85 -1.32 23.89 -13.72
CA CYS A 85 -0.11 23.08 -13.47
C CYS A 85 -0.19 22.37 -12.12
N ALA A 86 -1.39 22.12 -11.61
CA ALA A 86 -1.59 21.46 -10.33
C ALA A 86 -1.04 20.04 -10.31
N SER A 87 -0.27 19.74 -9.29
CA SER A 87 0.24 18.41 -9.04
C SER A 87 -0.64 17.74 -7.99
N ASN A 88 -1.74 17.12 -8.42
CA ASN A 88 -2.67 16.39 -7.53
C ASN A 88 -2.10 15.00 -7.23
N ILE A 89 -1.00 14.95 -6.48
CA ILE A 89 -0.29 13.73 -6.08
C ILE A 89 -0.36 13.61 -4.57
N PHE A 90 -0.78 12.44 -4.07
CA PHE A 90 -1.02 12.17 -2.67
C PHE A 90 -0.21 10.96 -2.21
N ALA A 91 0.47 11.07 -1.06
CA ALA A 91 1.15 9.93 -0.47
C ALA A 91 0.12 8.93 0.09
N MET A 92 0.46 7.66 0.00
CA MET A 92 -0.30 6.54 0.54
C MET A 92 0.65 5.60 1.28
N HIS A 93 0.39 5.40 2.57
CA HIS A 93 1.25 4.56 3.40
C HIS A 93 0.43 3.58 4.26
N ILE A 94 1.02 2.42 4.59
CA ILE A 94 0.51 1.57 5.66
C ILE A 94 1.11 2.05 6.97
N HIS A 95 0.26 2.31 7.96
CA HIS A 95 0.64 2.75 9.29
C HIS A 95 0.68 1.61 10.30
N ALA A 96 1.27 1.87 11.48
CA ALA A 96 1.64 0.86 12.47
C ALA A 96 0.43 0.19 13.13
N THR A 97 -0.68 0.90 13.30
CA THR A 97 -1.89 0.39 13.96
C THR A 97 -3.11 0.46 13.04
N GLY A 98 -4.17 -0.28 13.38
CA GLY A 98 -5.48 -0.20 12.71
C GLY A 98 -6.43 0.75 13.40
N ASP A 99 -5.92 1.80 14.02
CA ASP A 99 -6.73 2.80 14.72
C ASP A 99 -6.85 4.07 13.88
N CYS A 100 -8.04 4.30 13.31
CA CYS A 100 -8.35 5.49 12.51
C CYS A 100 -8.93 6.63 13.38
N THR A 101 -8.74 6.62 14.69
CA THR A 101 -9.07 7.77 15.54
C THR A 101 -7.93 8.80 15.50
N GLY A 102 -8.21 9.99 16.00
CA GLY A 102 -7.24 11.07 16.10
C GLY A 102 -7.58 11.99 17.25
N ASP A 103 -6.83 13.05 17.39
CA ASP A 103 -7.07 14.13 18.33
C ASP A 103 -7.52 15.40 17.60
N MET A 104 -7.75 16.49 18.34
CA MET A 104 -8.22 17.75 17.78
C MET A 104 -7.21 18.43 16.85
N ASP A 105 -5.93 18.11 16.99
CA ASP A 105 -4.85 18.73 16.24
C ASP A 105 -4.45 17.92 15.02
N MET A 106 -4.62 16.58 15.07
CA MET A 106 -4.18 15.67 14.00
C MET A 106 -5.18 14.53 13.76
N SER A 107 -5.83 14.57 12.59
CA SER A 107 -6.67 13.47 12.12
C SER A 107 -5.87 12.17 12.06
N PHE A 108 -6.46 11.07 12.52
CA PHE A 108 -5.87 9.73 12.44
C PHE A 108 -4.51 9.57 13.16
N SER A 109 -4.22 10.39 14.20
CA SER A 109 -2.97 10.34 14.94
C SER A 109 -2.73 8.97 15.58
N SER A 110 -3.79 8.28 16.01
CA SER A 110 -3.73 6.94 16.62
C SER A 110 -3.22 5.83 15.68
N ALA A 111 -3.19 6.08 14.36
CA ALA A 111 -2.59 5.14 13.41
C ALA A 111 -1.07 4.95 13.60
N GLY A 112 -0.42 5.83 14.34
CA GLY A 112 1.01 5.79 14.60
C GLY A 112 1.87 6.20 13.40
N GLY A 113 3.12 5.78 13.36
CA GLY A 113 4.04 5.97 12.24
C GLY A 113 3.84 4.95 11.11
N HIS A 114 4.68 5.00 10.08
CA HIS A 114 4.65 4.03 9.00
C HIS A 114 4.96 2.61 9.50
N TYR A 115 4.36 1.60 8.88
CA TYR A 115 4.68 0.19 9.16
C TYR A 115 6.12 -0.11 8.80
N ASN A 116 6.97 -0.29 9.81
CA ASN A 116 8.41 -0.42 9.66
C ASN A 116 8.98 -1.54 10.54
N PRO A 117 8.71 -2.81 10.23
CA PRO A 117 9.12 -3.95 11.06
C PRO A 117 10.62 -4.19 11.09
N LYS A 118 11.39 -3.55 10.19
CA LYS A 118 12.85 -3.70 10.10
C LYS A 118 13.61 -2.49 10.59
N ASN A 119 12.92 -1.47 11.09
CA ASN A 119 13.50 -0.21 11.53
C ASN A 119 14.45 0.42 10.48
N CYS A 120 14.01 0.43 9.22
CA CYS A 120 14.71 1.08 8.12
C CYS A 120 14.42 2.59 8.11
N PRO A 121 15.26 3.44 7.50
CA PRO A 121 14.91 4.82 7.21
C PRO A 121 13.84 4.88 6.09
N HIS A 122 13.08 5.99 6.04
CA HIS A 122 12.21 6.32 4.89
C HIS A 122 13.08 6.57 3.63
N PRO A 123 12.68 6.11 2.44
CA PRO A 123 11.44 5.42 2.04
C PRO A 123 11.58 3.88 1.98
N ALA A 124 12.35 3.30 2.87
CA ALA A 124 12.57 1.85 2.92
C ALA A 124 11.67 1.13 3.95
N HIS A 125 10.67 1.81 4.54
CA HIS A 125 9.67 1.17 5.38
C HIS A 125 8.87 0.13 4.57
N ALA A 126 8.42 -0.90 5.22
CA ALA A 126 7.55 -1.87 4.54
C ALA A 126 6.21 -1.23 4.11
N GLY A 127 5.76 -0.23 4.86
CA GLY A 127 4.51 0.49 4.60
C GLY A 127 4.59 1.61 3.57
N ASP A 128 5.78 1.97 3.07
CA ASP A 128 5.92 3.01 2.05
C ASP A 128 5.44 2.47 0.70
N MET A 129 4.43 3.09 0.13
CA MET A 129 3.79 2.69 -1.13
C MET A 129 3.95 3.78 -2.19
N PRO A 130 3.83 3.46 -3.48
CA PRO A 130 3.83 4.47 -4.54
C PRO A 130 2.70 5.48 -4.35
N PRO A 131 2.94 6.78 -4.64
CA PRO A 131 1.94 7.83 -4.46
C PRO A 131 0.80 7.71 -5.46
N LEU A 132 -0.36 8.23 -5.10
CA LEU A 132 -1.55 8.30 -5.92
C LEU A 132 -1.49 9.52 -6.84
N PHE A 133 -1.74 9.32 -8.12
CA PHE A 133 -1.96 10.40 -9.09
C PHE A 133 -3.45 10.61 -9.27
N SER A 134 -3.95 11.76 -8.80
CA SER A 134 -5.37 12.08 -8.88
C SER A 134 -5.71 12.83 -10.16
N ASN A 135 -6.79 12.41 -10.79
CA ASN A 135 -7.36 13.01 -11.98
C ASN A 135 -8.77 13.50 -11.63
N ARG A 136 -8.91 14.79 -11.39
CA ARG A 136 -10.20 15.43 -11.01
C ARG A 136 -10.83 14.76 -9.77
N GLY A 137 -10.01 14.51 -8.75
CA GLY A 137 -10.46 13.88 -7.50
C GLY A 137 -10.61 12.36 -7.54
N TYR A 138 -10.29 11.71 -8.67
CA TYR A 138 -10.27 10.26 -8.83
C TYR A 138 -8.84 9.75 -8.98
N ALA A 139 -8.50 8.69 -8.27
CA ALA A 139 -7.24 7.97 -8.44
C ALA A 139 -7.50 6.45 -8.51
N TRP A 140 -6.82 5.80 -9.45
CA TRP A 140 -6.71 4.35 -9.52
C TRP A 140 -5.25 3.96 -9.68
N GLN A 141 -4.81 2.96 -8.92
CA GLN A 141 -3.44 2.50 -8.96
C GLN A 141 -3.35 1.02 -8.61
N GLY A 142 -2.49 0.31 -9.33
CA GLY A 142 -2.12 -1.06 -9.00
C GLY A 142 -0.60 -1.25 -9.04
N PHE A 143 -0.04 -1.95 -8.05
CA PHE A 143 1.39 -2.26 -8.00
C PHE A 143 1.66 -3.56 -7.24
N TYR A 144 2.83 -4.14 -7.49
CA TYR A 144 3.35 -5.29 -6.75
C TYR A 144 4.43 -4.84 -5.76
N THR A 145 4.42 -5.44 -4.59
CA THR A 145 5.49 -5.29 -3.59
C THR A 145 5.78 -6.61 -2.91
N ASP A 146 7.04 -6.88 -2.59
CA ASP A 146 7.49 -8.00 -1.75
C ASP A 146 7.88 -7.55 -0.33
N ARG A 147 7.62 -6.28 0.01
CA ARG A 147 7.93 -5.72 1.33
C ARG A 147 7.05 -6.30 2.42
N PHE A 148 5.83 -6.76 2.06
CA PHE A 148 4.89 -7.42 2.97
C PHE A 148 3.99 -8.41 2.21
N THR A 149 3.36 -9.30 2.96
CA THR A 149 2.22 -10.12 2.51
C THR A 149 0.91 -9.53 3.04
N PRO A 150 -0.27 -9.84 2.45
CA PRO A 150 -1.55 -9.31 2.95
C PRO A 150 -1.76 -9.62 4.45
N TRP A 151 -1.35 -10.80 4.90
CA TRP A 151 -1.54 -11.25 6.29
C TRP A 151 -0.68 -10.48 7.31
N GLU A 152 0.49 -9.97 6.90
CA GLU A 152 1.38 -9.17 7.77
C GLU A 152 0.83 -7.77 8.03
N VAL A 153 -0.08 -7.29 7.17
CA VAL A 153 -0.63 -5.93 7.27
C VAL A 153 -2.09 -5.88 7.72
N MET A 154 -2.77 -7.04 7.87
CA MET A 154 -4.09 -7.10 8.48
C MET A 154 -4.06 -6.54 9.90
N GLY A 155 -5.10 -5.75 10.25
CA GLY A 155 -5.18 -5.06 11.54
C GLY A 155 -4.36 -3.76 11.61
N ARG A 156 -3.73 -3.34 10.51
CA ARG A 156 -3.09 -2.03 10.34
C ARG A 156 -4.02 -1.10 9.57
N SER A 157 -3.59 0.13 9.32
CA SER A 157 -4.36 1.08 8.52
C SER A 157 -3.61 1.52 7.27
N VAL A 158 -4.36 1.86 6.24
CA VAL A 158 -3.88 2.66 5.11
C VAL A 158 -4.23 4.11 5.40
N ILE A 159 -3.22 5.00 5.31
CA ILE A 159 -3.39 6.45 5.43
C ILE A 159 -3.14 7.10 4.07
N ILE A 160 -4.02 8.04 3.73
CA ILE A 160 -3.85 8.98 2.62
C ILE A 160 -3.41 10.31 3.20
N HIS A 161 -2.36 10.90 2.64
CA HIS A 161 -1.82 12.18 3.07
C HIS A 161 -2.17 13.30 2.09
N ALA A 162 -2.13 14.54 2.60
CA ALA A 162 -2.51 15.74 1.83
C ALA A 162 -1.52 16.13 0.74
N LYS A 163 -0.26 15.69 0.86
CA LYS A 163 0.81 15.99 -0.09
C LYS A 163 1.39 14.71 -0.68
N ARG A 164 2.22 14.88 -1.71
CA ARG A 164 3.07 13.80 -2.22
C ARG A 164 4.15 13.42 -1.21
N ASP A 165 4.62 12.20 -1.28
CA ASP A 165 5.86 11.76 -0.67
C ASP A 165 7.06 12.29 -1.48
N ASP A 166 8.05 12.90 -0.82
CA ASP A 166 9.28 13.37 -1.46
C ASP A 166 10.38 12.29 -1.49
N PHE A 167 10.14 11.14 -0.85
CA PHE A 167 11.02 9.98 -0.73
C PHE A 167 12.36 10.24 -0.04
N THR A 168 12.53 11.38 0.61
CA THR A 168 13.82 11.80 1.18
C THR A 168 13.71 12.29 2.61
N THR A 169 12.69 13.07 2.94
CA THR A 169 12.51 13.68 4.26
C THR A 169 12.15 12.64 5.31
N GLN A 170 12.92 12.60 6.40
CA GLN A 170 12.62 11.69 7.51
C GLN A 170 11.58 12.33 8.46
N PRO A 171 10.73 11.53 9.08
CA PRO A 171 10.54 10.08 8.92
C PRO A 171 9.50 9.67 7.88
N SER A 172 8.89 10.59 7.14
CA SER A 172 7.65 10.31 6.40
C SER A 172 7.52 11.01 5.05
N GLY A 173 8.62 11.53 4.46
CA GLY A 173 8.63 12.09 3.11
C GLY A 173 7.89 13.42 2.96
N ASP A 174 7.79 14.23 4.01
CA ASP A 174 7.02 15.50 4.05
C ASP A 174 5.59 15.39 3.47
N ALA A 175 4.97 14.23 3.68
CA ALA A 175 3.69 13.88 3.07
C ALA A 175 2.50 14.75 3.56
N GLY A 176 2.71 15.57 4.58
CA GLY A 176 1.70 16.49 5.13
C GLY A 176 0.64 15.79 5.97
N ASP A 177 -0.49 16.47 6.15
CA ASP A 177 -1.58 16.01 7.00
C ASP A 177 -2.18 14.68 6.52
N ARG A 178 -2.75 13.94 7.47
CA ARG A 178 -3.50 12.72 7.21
C ARG A 178 -4.94 13.09 6.87
N ILE A 179 -5.39 12.79 5.65
CA ILE A 179 -6.69 13.21 5.14
C ILE A 179 -7.67 12.04 4.95
N GLY A 180 -7.17 10.81 5.00
CA GLY A 180 -8.01 9.61 4.87
C GLY A 180 -7.39 8.42 5.57
N CYS A 181 -8.26 7.55 6.10
CA CYS A 181 -7.86 6.33 6.80
C CYS A 181 -8.80 5.17 6.48
N GLY A 182 -8.25 3.96 6.49
CA GLY A 182 -9.01 2.72 6.42
C GLY A 182 -8.26 1.55 7.06
N VAL A 183 -8.93 0.80 7.92
CA VAL A 183 -8.35 -0.40 8.55
C VAL A 183 -8.32 -1.55 7.55
N ILE A 184 -7.19 -2.24 7.46
CA ILE A 184 -7.00 -3.41 6.60
C ILE A 184 -7.62 -4.63 7.27
N LEU A 185 -8.75 -5.10 6.74
CA LEU A 185 -9.48 -6.23 7.27
C LEU A 185 -9.43 -7.42 6.31
N GLY A 186 -9.28 -8.63 6.87
CA GLY A 186 -9.35 -9.86 6.09
C GLY A 186 -10.75 -10.08 5.52
N LEU A 187 -10.83 -10.50 4.26
CA LEU A 187 -12.10 -10.87 3.62
C LEU A 187 -12.26 -12.40 3.69
N ARG A 188 -13.39 -12.83 4.28
CA ARG A 188 -13.79 -14.24 4.39
C ARG A 188 -14.42 -14.76 3.09
#